data_816c5f4d0aecb8f5de48eef63662b2b9
#
_entry.id   816c5f4d0aecb8f5de48eef63662b2b9
#
_cell.length_a   1.000
_cell.length_b   1.000
_cell.length_c   1.000
_cell.angle_alpha   90.00
_cell.angle_beta   90.00
_cell.angle_gamma   90.00
#
_symmetry.space_group_name_H-M   'P 1'
#
loop_
_entity.id
_entity.type
_entity.pdbx_description
1 polymer ?
#
loop_
_entity_poly.entity_id
_entity_poly.type
_entity_poly.pdbx_seq_one_letter_code
_entity_poly.pdbx_strand_id
1 'polypeptide(L)'
;FLLILFIAGSLAAQTKPSYTFPIQALSAEEELKTIQLPEGYSLELVLSEPTIKEPVAIAFDGNGRMFVVEMRTYMQDIDGTGELEPKSRISLHESTKGDGVFDRHSVYLDNVLLPRMVLPLDDRVLVGITNTNDITMHRDVDGDGVADEKSVWYQGGERGGNMEHQPSGLVWGLDNWI
;
A
#
# COMPACT_ATOMS: atom_id res chain seq x y z
N PHE A 1 -53.51 48.37 19.40
CA PHE A 1 -53.03 47.77 18.14
C PHE A 1 -51.56 47.73 18.20
N LEU A 2 -51.00 46.50 18.35
CA LEU A 2 -49.57 46.25 18.40
C LEU A 2 -49.12 45.82 16.98
N LEU A 3 -48.31 46.63 16.34
CA LEU A 3 -47.75 46.35 15.02
C LEU A 3 -46.47 45.54 15.20
N ILE A 4 -46.51 44.25 14.86
CA ILE A 4 -45.31 43.38 14.86
C ILE A 4 -44.66 43.50 13.47
N LEU A 5 -43.47 44.10 13.43
CA LEU A 5 -42.66 44.22 12.22
C LEU A 5 -41.83 42.96 12.04
N PHE A 6 -42.15 42.11 11.07
CA PHE A 6 -41.32 40.98 10.69
C PHE A 6 -40.16 41.47 9.81
N ILE A 7 -38.94 41.43 10.34
CA ILE A 7 -37.74 41.62 9.55
C ILE A 7 -37.34 40.24 8.97
N ALA A 8 -37.66 40.03 7.71
CA ALA A 8 -37.16 38.87 6.96
C ALA A 8 -35.67 39.08 6.66
N GLY A 9 -34.79 38.52 7.48
CA GLY A 9 -33.37 38.45 7.19
C GLY A 9 -33.13 37.46 6.06
N SER A 10 -32.64 37.95 4.91
CA SER A 10 -32.18 37.08 3.83
C SER A 10 -30.97 36.31 4.31
N LEU A 11 -31.12 35.01 4.56
CA LEU A 11 -29.95 34.09 4.67
C LEU A 11 -29.32 34.00 3.28
N ALA A 12 -28.25 34.72 3.08
CA ALA A 12 -27.39 34.48 1.93
C ALA A 12 -26.85 33.06 2.04
N ALA A 13 -27.28 32.18 1.15
CA ALA A 13 -26.69 30.85 1.03
C ALA A 13 -25.22 31.02 0.72
N GLN A 14 -24.34 30.62 1.64
CA GLN A 14 -22.90 30.51 1.38
C GLN A 14 -22.73 29.45 0.30
N THR A 15 -22.43 29.89 -0.92
CA THR A 15 -21.98 28.98 -1.98
C THR A 15 -20.69 28.36 -1.54
N LYS A 16 -20.70 27.03 -1.32
CA LYS A 16 -19.46 26.28 -1.14
C LYS A 16 -18.53 26.61 -2.30
N PRO A 17 -17.26 26.94 -2.04
CA PRO A 17 -16.31 27.15 -3.12
C PRO A 17 -16.27 25.87 -3.97
N SER A 18 -16.58 26.01 -5.26
CA SER A 18 -16.40 24.94 -6.24
C SER A 18 -14.90 24.78 -6.43
N TYR A 19 -14.32 23.75 -5.78
CA TYR A 19 -12.95 23.36 -6.09
C TYR A 19 -12.97 22.62 -7.43
N THR A 20 -12.57 23.30 -8.47
CA THR A 20 -12.23 22.63 -9.71
C THR A 20 -10.81 22.10 -9.51
N PHE A 21 -10.67 20.80 -9.36
CA PHE A 21 -9.39 20.12 -9.40
C PHE A 21 -9.14 19.57 -10.80
N PRO A 22 -8.40 20.23 -11.65
CA PRO A 22 -7.60 19.50 -12.58
C PRO A 22 -6.14 19.61 -12.13
N ILE A 23 -5.79 19.05 -10.98
CA ILE A 23 -4.39 18.71 -10.77
C ILE A 23 -4.19 17.47 -11.62
N GLN A 24 -3.51 17.65 -12.75
CA GLN A 24 -3.06 16.51 -13.53
C GLN A 24 -1.95 15.82 -12.76
N ALA A 25 -1.98 14.49 -12.76
CA ALA A 25 -0.89 13.71 -12.19
C ALA A 25 0.40 14.09 -12.91
N LEU A 26 1.45 14.41 -12.15
CA LEU A 26 2.78 14.65 -12.67
C LEU A 26 3.44 13.31 -13.03
N SER A 27 4.42 13.32 -13.93
CA SER A 27 5.32 12.18 -14.06
C SER A 27 6.17 12.02 -12.79
N ALA A 28 6.71 10.83 -12.55
CA ALA A 28 7.55 10.59 -11.37
C ALA A 28 8.76 11.54 -11.30
N GLU A 29 9.35 11.87 -12.45
CA GLU A 29 10.47 12.79 -12.55
C GLU A 29 10.05 14.26 -12.32
N GLU A 30 8.82 14.62 -12.66
CA GLU A 30 8.27 15.95 -12.38
C GLU A 30 7.90 16.07 -10.90
N GLU A 31 7.26 15.04 -10.31
CA GLU A 31 6.93 14.99 -8.89
C GLU A 31 8.17 15.12 -8.02
N LEU A 32 9.25 14.40 -8.36
CA LEU A 32 10.54 14.47 -7.66
C LEU A 32 11.05 15.91 -7.51
N LYS A 33 10.84 16.77 -8.50
CA LYS A 33 11.30 18.18 -8.50
C LYS A 33 10.43 19.08 -7.60
N THR A 34 9.25 18.66 -7.22
CA THR A 34 8.35 19.43 -6.35
C THR A 34 8.69 19.27 -4.86
N ILE A 35 9.43 18.22 -4.50
CA ILE A 35 9.76 17.88 -3.12
C ILE A 35 10.94 18.75 -2.64
N GLN A 36 10.72 19.49 -1.56
CA GLN A 36 11.74 20.31 -0.93
C GLN A 36 12.45 19.55 0.17
N LEU A 37 13.77 19.48 0.08
CA LEU A 37 14.60 18.77 1.04
C LEU A 37 15.47 19.76 1.83
N PRO A 38 15.82 19.43 3.09
CA PRO A 38 16.87 20.14 3.82
C PRO A 38 18.22 20.04 3.12
N GLU A 39 19.12 20.96 3.41
CA GLU A 39 20.50 20.91 2.90
C GLU A 39 21.21 19.62 3.33
N GLY A 40 21.92 19.00 2.40
CA GLY A 40 22.67 17.76 2.63
C GLY A 40 21.86 16.48 2.37
N TYR A 41 20.59 16.59 1.98
CA TYR A 41 19.75 15.44 1.58
C TYR A 41 19.53 15.41 0.07
N SER A 42 19.44 14.21 -0.47
CA SER A 42 19.04 13.94 -1.85
C SER A 42 17.89 12.96 -1.90
N LEU A 43 17.09 13.04 -2.95
CA LEU A 43 15.97 12.11 -3.20
C LEU A 43 16.23 11.38 -4.50
N GLU A 44 16.09 10.08 -4.48
CA GLU A 44 16.26 9.20 -5.64
C GLU A 44 14.93 8.52 -5.97
N LEU A 45 14.57 8.49 -7.25
CA LEU A 45 13.43 7.74 -7.75
C LEU A 45 13.83 6.26 -7.83
N VAL A 46 13.22 5.42 -6.99
CA VAL A 46 13.52 3.99 -6.94
C VAL A 46 12.58 3.21 -7.86
N LEU A 47 11.28 3.37 -7.67
CA LEU A 47 10.23 2.74 -8.48
C LEU A 47 9.04 3.69 -8.62
N SER A 48 8.32 3.57 -9.72
CA SER A 48 7.08 4.32 -9.98
C SER A 48 6.10 3.48 -10.80
N GLU A 49 4.91 4.00 -11.03
CA GLU A 49 4.01 3.45 -12.02
C GLU A 49 4.64 3.47 -13.42
N PRO A 50 4.41 2.46 -14.23
CA PRO A 50 3.49 1.33 -14.04
C PRO A 50 4.13 0.11 -13.35
N THR A 51 5.40 0.15 -12.94
CA THR A 51 6.12 -0.99 -12.35
C THR A 51 5.48 -1.43 -11.04
N ILE A 52 5.13 -0.46 -10.19
CA ILE A 52 4.32 -0.66 -8.96
C ILE A 52 3.05 0.17 -9.05
N LYS A 53 2.02 -0.19 -8.29
CA LYS A 53 0.77 0.56 -8.20
C LYS A 53 0.20 0.50 -6.79
N GLU A 54 -0.24 1.65 -6.24
CA GLU A 54 -0.84 1.76 -4.90
C GLU A 54 0.02 1.10 -3.80
N PRO A 55 1.32 1.44 -3.69
CA PRO A 55 2.21 0.84 -2.70
C PRO A 55 1.85 1.32 -1.29
N VAL A 56 1.74 0.38 -0.33
CA VAL A 56 1.40 0.68 1.08
C VAL A 56 2.46 0.23 2.08
N ALA A 57 3.30 -0.72 1.71
CA ALA A 57 4.41 -1.18 2.54
C ALA A 57 5.53 -1.74 1.67
N ILE A 58 6.74 -1.67 2.19
CA ILE A 58 7.92 -2.31 1.61
C ILE A 58 8.69 -3.09 2.69
N ALA A 59 9.36 -4.15 2.27
CA ALA A 59 10.31 -4.87 3.10
C ALA A 59 11.47 -5.40 2.24
N PHE A 60 12.66 -5.45 2.83
CA PHE A 60 13.83 -6.02 2.17
C PHE A 60 14.18 -7.35 2.80
N ASP A 61 14.61 -8.29 1.98
CA ASP A 61 15.22 -9.53 2.46
C ASP A 61 16.72 -9.38 2.70
N GLY A 62 17.36 -10.45 3.18
CA GLY A 62 18.80 -10.49 3.46
C GLY A 62 19.70 -10.35 2.21
N ASN A 63 19.14 -10.50 1.02
CA ASN A 63 19.84 -10.35 -0.27
C ASN A 63 19.62 -8.96 -0.89
N GLY A 64 18.86 -8.07 -0.22
CA GLY A 64 18.56 -6.74 -0.72
C GLY A 64 17.45 -6.71 -1.78
N ARG A 65 16.69 -7.79 -1.96
CA ARG A 65 15.49 -7.79 -2.79
C ARG A 65 14.37 -7.06 -2.06
N MET A 66 13.59 -6.27 -2.78
CA MET A 66 12.53 -5.44 -2.23
C MET A 66 11.16 -6.03 -2.56
N PHE A 67 10.40 -6.34 -1.52
CA PHE A 67 9.00 -6.73 -1.62
C PHE A 67 8.12 -5.49 -1.44
N VAL A 68 7.20 -5.25 -2.37
CA VAL A 68 6.26 -4.13 -2.32
C VAL A 68 4.84 -4.67 -2.20
N VAL A 69 4.14 -4.22 -1.16
CA VAL A 69 2.71 -4.52 -0.95
C VAL A 69 1.89 -3.50 -1.70
N GLU A 70 1.07 -3.96 -2.65
CA GLU A 70 0.24 -3.12 -3.49
C GLU A 70 -1.25 -3.36 -3.19
N MET A 71 -1.93 -2.35 -2.60
CA MET A 71 -3.37 -2.40 -2.29
C MET A 71 -4.22 -1.83 -3.42
N ARG A 72 -4.31 -2.54 -4.52
CA ARG A 72 -4.83 -2.03 -5.81
C ARG A 72 -6.33 -1.77 -5.88
N THR A 73 -7.09 -2.19 -4.88
CA THR A 73 -8.56 -2.02 -4.85
C THR A 73 -9.04 -1.14 -3.70
N TYR A 74 -8.13 -0.66 -2.84
CA TYR A 74 -8.52 0.14 -1.68
C TYR A 74 -8.91 1.57 -2.10
N MET A 75 -10.13 2.00 -1.73
CA MET A 75 -10.64 3.38 -1.88
C MET A 75 -10.45 3.95 -3.30
N GLN A 76 -10.65 3.15 -4.34
CA GLN A 76 -10.50 3.61 -5.73
C GLN A 76 -11.62 4.58 -6.15
N ASP A 77 -12.74 4.58 -5.45
CA ASP A 77 -13.80 5.56 -5.54
C ASP A 77 -14.42 5.85 -4.16
N ILE A 78 -15.29 6.85 -4.06
CA ILE A 78 -15.90 7.27 -2.80
C ILE A 78 -16.85 6.21 -2.20
N ASP A 79 -17.32 5.28 -3.01
CA ASP A 79 -18.24 4.22 -2.60
C ASP A 79 -17.48 2.93 -2.23
N GLY A 80 -16.14 2.90 -2.41
CA GLY A 80 -15.31 1.72 -2.17
C GLY A 80 -15.66 0.55 -3.10
N THR A 81 -16.06 0.83 -4.33
CA THR A 81 -16.51 -0.18 -5.29
C THR A 81 -15.39 -1.18 -5.57
N GLY A 82 -15.66 -2.46 -5.32
CA GLY A 82 -14.72 -3.55 -5.61
C GLY A 82 -13.57 -3.70 -4.62
N GLU A 83 -13.57 -3.00 -3.49
CA GLU A 83 -12.48 -3.09 -2.48
C GLU A 83 -12.21 -4.51 -2.02
N LEU A 84 -13.25 -5.33 -1.85
CA LEU A 84 -13.14 -6.72 -1.40
C LEU A 84 -12.82 -7.71 -2.53
N GLU A 85 -12.50 -7.23 -3.72
CA GLU A 85 -12.04 -8.09 -4.80
C GLU A 85 -10.55 -8.42 -4.60
N PRO A 86 -10.13 -9.70 -4.72
CA PRO A 86 -8.74 -10.10 -4.55
C PRO A 86 -7.91 -9.75 -5.80
N LYS A 87 -7.69 -8.46 -6.05
CA LYS A 87 -6.94 -7.93 -7.20
C LYS A 87 -5.63 -7.24 -6.80
N SER A 88 -5.33 -7.23 -5.51
CA SER A 88 -4.08 -6.72 -4.97
C SER A 88 -2.95 -7.74 -5.09
N ARG A 89 -1.71 -7.33 -4.87
CA ARG A 89 -0.55 -8.20 -5.02
C ARG A 89 0.61 -7.81 -4.12
N ILE A 90 1.62 -8.66 -4.08
CA ILE A 90 2.96 -8.35 -3.59
C ILE A 90 3.91 -8.53 -4.76
N SER A 91 4.62 -7.49 -5.14
CA SER A 91 5.66 -7.54 -6.16
C SER A 91 7.05 -7.65 -5.56
N LEU A 92 7.96 -8.28 -6.29
CA LEU A 92 9.37 -8.47 -5.94
C LEU A 92 10.24 -7.74 -6.95
N HIS A 93 11.19 -6.97 -6.43
CA HIS A 93 12.10 -6.17 -7.22
C HIS A 93 13.55 -6.46 -6.81
N GLU A 94 14.43 -6.61 -7.78
CA GLU A 94 15.81 -6.97 -7.57
C GLU A 94 16.76 -6.03 -8.32
N SER A 95 17.87 -5.68 -7.67
CA SER A 95 19.00 -5.03 -8.30
C SER A 95 20.00 -6.10 -8.74
N THR A 96 19.91 -6.55 -10.01
CA THR A 96 20.73 -7.68 -10.48
C THR A 96 22.21 -7.36 -10.55
N LYS A 97 22.57 -6.08 -10.55
CA LYS A 97 23.96 -5.60 -10.59
C LYS A 97 24.49 -5.19 -9.21
N GLY A 98 23.62 -5.14 -8.20
CA GLY A 98 23.98 -4.67 -6.86
C GLY A 98 24.31 -3.17 -6.79
N ASP A 99 23.82 -2.39 -7.75
CA ASP A 99 24.05 -0.94 -7.84
C ASP A 99 22.90 -0.10 -7.23
N GLY A 100 21.89 -0.77 -6.66
CA GLY A 100 20.72 -0.13 -6.08
C GLY A 100 19.63 0.19 -7.11
N VAL A 101 19.87 -0.04 -8.41
CA VAL A 101 18.85 0.10 -9.46
C VAL A 101 18.09 -1.22 -9.56
N PHE A 102 16.80 -1.19 -9.29
CA PHE A 102 15.94 -2.37 -9.39
C PHE A 102 15.55 -2.59 -10.85
N ASP A 103 16.23 -3.54 -11.49
CA ASP A 103 16.14 -3.79 -12.94
C ASP A 103 15.45 -5.13 -13.29
N ARG A 104 15.10 -5.95 -12.29
CA ARG A 104 14.27 -7.15 -12.45
C ARG A 104 13.04 -7.09 -11.55
N HIS A 105 11.88 -7.42 -12.13
CA HIS A 105 10.59 -7.32 -11.46
C HIS A 105 9.78 -8.58 -11.70
N SER A 106 9.15 -9.10 -10.64
CA SER A 106 8.19 -10.20 -10.71
C SER A 106 6.98 -9.93 -9.80
N VAL A 107 5.90 -10.66 -10.03
CA VAL A 107 4.73 -10.65 -9.15
C VAL A 107 4.86 -11.84 -8.22
N TYR A 108 5.33 -11.60 -6.99
CA TYR A 108 5.58 -12.64 -5.99
C TYR A 108 4.29 -13.34 -5.55
N LEU A 109 3.24 -12.57 -5.26
CA LEU A 109 1.89 -13.04 -5.00
C LEU A 109 0.89 -12.19 -5.76
N ASP A 110 -0.02 -12.82 -6.47
CA ASP A 110 -1.11 -12.15 -7.17
C ASP A 110 -2.48 -12.55 -6.60
N ASN A 111 -3.49 -11.77 -6.96
CA ASN A 111 -4.88 -12.03 -6.61
C ASN A 111 -5.12 -12.22 -5.10
N VAL A 112 -4.49 -11.38 -4.28
CA VAL A 112 -4.66 -11.35 -2.83
C VAL A 112 -5.59 -10.22 -2.41
N LEU A 113 -6.32 -10.44 -1.31
CA LEU A 113 -7.23 -9.45 -0.76
C LEU A 113 -6.47 -8.46 0.12
N LEU A 114 -6.25 -7.24 -0.38
CA LEU A 114 -5.70 -6.11 0.35
C LEU A 114 -4.59 -6.54 1.34
N PRO A 115 -3.43 -6.97 0.87
CA PRO A 115 -2.32 -7.39 1.71
C PRO A 115 -1.83 -6.21 2.57
N ARG A 116 -1.52 -6.46 3.85
CA ARG A 116 -1.18 -5.42 4.83
C ARG A 116 0.18 -5.61 5.46
N MET A 117 0.69 -6.83 5.39
CA MET A 117 1.94 -7.22 6.03
C MET A 117 2.76 -8.05 5.06
N VAL A 118 4.04 -7.76 5.03
CA VAL A 118 5.05 -8.57 4.36
C VAL A 118 6.31 -8.58 5.21
N LEU A 119 6.80 -9.76 5.55
CA LEU A 119 8.07 -9.92 6.26
C LEU A 119 8.87 -11.03 5.60
N PRO A 120 9.88 -10.69 4.81
CA PRO A 120 10.82 -11.66 4.28
C PRO A 120 11.67 -12.25 5.41
N LEU A 121 11.81 -13.56 5.38
CA LEU A 121 12.75 -14.34 6.17
C LEU A 121 13.81 -14.92 5.21
N ASP A 122 14.56 -15.90 5.63
CA ASP A 122 15.62 -16.47 4.80
C ASP A 122 15.10 -16.99 3.44
N ASP A 123 14.33 -18.07 3.45
CA ASP A 123 13.79 -18.74 2.24
C ASP A 123 12.28 -18.59 2.09
N ARG A 124 11.66 -17.71 2.86
CA ARG A 124 10.20 -17.58 2.94
C ARG A 124 9.75 -16.17 3.27
N VAL A 125 8.50 -15.90 2.97
CA VAL A 125 7.88 -14.60 3.23
C VAL A 125 6.60 -14.78 4.02
N LEU A 126 6.47 -14.09 5.14
CA LEU A 126 5.23 -14.04 5.91
C LEU A 126 4.34 -12.93 5.36
N VAL A 127 3.06 -13.25 5.18
CA VAL A 127 2.07 -12.33 4.59
C VAL A 127 0.79 -12.34 5.41
N GLY A 128 0.29 -11.15 5.70
CA GLY A 128 -1.04 -10.92 6.26
C GLY A 128 -1.93 -10.17 5.29
N ILE A 129 -3.17 -10.62 5.16
CA ILE A 129 -4.18 -10.01 4.29
C ILE A 129 -5.39 -9.55 5.09
N THR A 130 -6.27 -8.81 4.45
CA THR A 130 -7.50 -8.28 5.07
C THR A 130 -8.51 -9.39 5.35
N ASN A 131 -9.38 -9.19 6.36
CA ASN A 131 -10.48 -10.07 6.81
C ASN A 131 -10.04 -11.40 7.43
N THR A 132 -8.77 -11.54 7.77
CA THR A 132 -8.28 -12.68 8.57
C THR A 132 -7.19 -12.21 9.53
N ASN A 133 -7.05 -12.92 10.64
CA ASN A 133 -5.89 -12.82 11.52
C ASN A 133 -4.84 -13.90 11.21
N ASP A 134 -5.10 -14.75 10.22
CA ASP A 134 -4.12 -15.74 9.79
C ASP A 134 -2.93 -15.05 9.14
N ILE A 135 -1.74 -15.53 9.45
CA ILE A 135 -0.51 -15.16 8.76
C ILE A 135 -0.08 -16.35 7.93
N THR A 136 0.08 -16.15 6.65
CA THR A 136 0.50 -17.19 5.72
C THR A 136 1.99 -17.06 5.40
N MET A 137 2.62 -18.19 5.20
CA MET A 137 4.01 -18.32 4.81
C MET A 137 4.08 -18.78 3.36
N HIS A 138 4.88 -18.11 2.58
CA HIS A 138 5.04 -18.37 1.15
C HIS A 138 6.51 -18.61 0.83
N ARG A 139 6.79 -19.47 -0.16
CA ARG A 139 8.14 -19.74 -0.65
C ARG A 139 8.15 -19.75 -2.18
N ASP A 140 9.19 -19.19 -2.71
CA ASP A 140 9.63 -19.33 -4.10
C ASP A 140 10.68 -20.46 -4.10
N VAL A 141 10.33 -21.62 -4.62
CA VAL A 141 11.15 -22.84 -4.50
C VAL A 141 12.13 -22.95 -5.66
N ASP A 142 11.76 -22.48 -6.85
CA ASP A 142 12.57 -22.57 -8.06
C ASP A 142 13.37 -21.30 -8.39
N GLY A 143 13.14 -20.22 -7.65
CA GLY A 143 13.89 -18.96 -7.74
C GLY A 143 13.46 -18.07 -8.90
N ASP A 144 12.24 -18.23 -9.40
CA ASP A 144 11.71 -17.41 -10.51
C ASP A 144 11.10 -16.08 -10.06
N GLY A 145 10.99 -15.88 -8.74
CA GLY A 145 10.44 -14.68 -8.12
C GLY A 145 8.93 -14.72 -7.92
N VAL A 146 8.32 -15.90 -8.05
CA VAL A 146 6.91 -16.17 -7.79
C VAL A 146 6.78 -17.18 -6.66
N ALA A 147 5.82 -17.05 -5.79
CA ALA A 147 5.63 -18.00 -4.70
C ALA A 147 4.92 -19.26 -5.19
N ASP A 148 5.56 -20.42 -5.02
CA ASP A 148 5.05 -21.75 -5.38
C ASP A 148 4.30 -22.44 -4.25
N GLU A 149 4.78 -22.21 -3.02
CA GLU A 149 4.25 -22.87 -1.83
C GLU A 149 3.56 -21.88 -0.91
N LYS A 150 2.47 -22.35 -0.28
CA LYS A 150 1.73 -21.62 0.75
C LYS A 150 1.40 -22.53 1.92
N SER A 151 1.62 -22.05 3.14
CA SER A 151 1.16 -22.69 4.37
C SER A 151 0.66 -21.65 5.36
N VAL A 152 -0.11 -22.08 6.36
CA VAL A 152 -0.51 -21.21 7.48
C VAL A 152 0.62 -21.23 8.50
N TRP A 153 1.22 -20.10 8.79
CA TRP A 153 2.24 -19.93 9.81
C TRP A 153 1.63 -19.64 11.18
N TYR A 154 0.63 -18.78 11.23
CA TYR A 154 -0.14 -18.46 12.44
C TYR A 154 -1.63 -18.51 12.12
N GLN A 155 -2.38 -19.28 12.89
CA GLN A 155 -3.82 -19.43 12.74
C GLN A 155 -4.53 -18.50 13.72
N GLY A 156 -4.95 -17.34 13.25
CA GLY A 156 -5.68 -16.34 14.02
C GLY A 156 -7.19 -16.36 13.80
N GLY A 157 -7.63 -17.05 12.75
CA GLY A 157 -9.03 -17.20 12.38
C GLY A 157 -9.62 -16.00 11.62
N GLU A 158 -10.91 -16.11 11.33
CA GLU A 158 -11.63 -15.04 10.61
C GLU A 158 -11.69 -13.76 11.43
N ARG A 159 -11.63 -12.64 10.75
CA ARG A 159 -11.81 -11.33 11.31
C ARG A 159 -12.89 -10.57 10.53
N GLY A 160 -13.92 -10.16 11.25
CA GLY A 160 -14.91 -9.21 10.74
C GLY A 160 -14.60 -7.77 11.23
N GLY A 161 -15.42 -6.84 10.83
CA GLY A 161 -15.38 -5.44 11.27
C GLY A 161 -14.84 -4.48 10.23
N ASN A 162 -14.42 -3.30 10.68
CA ASN A 162 -13.94 -2.24 9.81
C ASN A 162 -12.62 -2.66 9.13
N MET A 163 -12.56 -2.49 7.82
CA MET A 163 -11.41 -2.80 6.99
C MET A 163 -10.15 -1.99 7.39
N GLU A 164 -10.32 -0.77 7.85
CA GLU A 164 -9.22 0.11 8.25
C GLU A 164 -8.53 -0.34 9.54
N HIS A 165 -9.26 -1.02 10.44
CA HIS A 165 -8.77 -1.42 11.76
C HIS A 165 -8.40 -2.90 11.80
N GLN A 166 -7.57 -3.33 10.88
CA GLN A 166 -7.10 -4.72 10.79
C GLN A 166 -5.63 -4.84 11.22
N PRO A 167 -5.16 -6.04 11.60
CA PRO A 167 -3.76 -6.23 11.92
C PRO A 167 -2.85 -5.79 10.78
N SER A 168 -1.80 -5.06 11.14
CA SER A 168 -0.72 -4.66 10.24
C SER A 168 0.59 -4.74 11.02
N GLY A 169 1.72 -4.72 10.33
CA GLY A 169 3.01 -4.87 10.96
C GLY A 169 3.57 -6.26 10.68
N LEU A 170 4.29 -6.88 11.46
CA LEU A 170 5.32 -7.88 11.48
C LEU A 170 6.65 -7.17 11.34
N VAL A 171 7.29 -6.96 12.47
CA VAL A 171 8.61 -6.35 12.52
C VAL A 171 9.49 -7.14 13.49
N TRP A 172 10.78 -7.15 13.23
CA TRP A 172 11.73 -7.68 14.18
C TRP A 172 11.82 -6.78 15.40
N GLY A 173 11.62 -7.37 16.58
CA GLY A 173 11.91 -6.71 17.85
C GLY A 173 13.42 -6.63 18.10
N LEU A 174 13.82 -5.76 19.02
CA LEU A 174 15.22 -5.66 19.46
C LEU A 174 15.72 -6.93 20.17
N ASP A 175 14.84 -7.81 20.56
CA ASP A 175 15.07 -9.11 21.18
C ASP A 175 15.15 -10.27 20.17
N ASN A 176 15.11 -9.98 18.88
CA ASN A 176 15.08 -10.91 17.75
C ASN A 176 13.81 -11.80 17.68
N TRP A 177 12.70 -11.32 18.25
CA TRP A 177 11.38 -11.90 18.02
C TRP A 177 10.58 -11.07 17.01
N ILE A 178 9.58 -11.72 16.39
CA ILE A 178 8.61 -11.10 15.49
C ILE A 178 7.31 -10.86 16.25
#